data_771d8ff640d470c033e45d278a1aac2b
#
_entry.id   771d8ff640d470c033e45d278a1aac2b
#
_cell.length_a   1.000
_cell.length_b   1.000
_cell.length_c   1.000
_cell.angle_alpha   90.00
_cell.angle_beta   90.00
_cell.angle_gamma   90.00
#
_symmetry.space_group_name_H-M   'P 1'
#
loop_
_entity.id
_entity.type
_entity.pdbx_description
1 polymer ?
#
loop_
_entity_poly.entity_id
_entity_poly.type
_entity_poly.pdbx_seq_one_letter_code
_entity_poly.pdbx_strand_id
1 'polypeptide(L)'
;MTQEEVRTYVKESAEVHEFAAEIARIISGIPQMPEFSNEKLTVEDVSKMTGFTIPSIRAGIVHGWLPIGTAVRNNKIVTSQTKDDGRTEYLVSPRKLWEELGYVWKGKAALNK
;
A
#
# COMPACT_ATOMS: atom_id res chain seq x y z
N MET A 1 16.40 -29.17 39.15
CA MET A 1 16.74 -29.34 37.73
C MET A 1 18.00 -30.18 37.59
N THR A 2 17.94 -31.20 36.78
CA THR A 2 19.13 -31.94 36.39
C THR A 2 19.96 -31.12 35.39
N GLN A 3 21.24 -31.47 35.22
CA GLN A 3 22.06 -30.79 34.20
C GLN A 3 21.49 -30.98 32.81
N GLU A 4 20.87 -32.10 32.55
CA GLU A 4 20.25 -32.40 31.27
C GLU A 4 19.03 -31.53 31.02
N GLU A 5 18.22 -31.28 32.06
CA GLU A 5 17.10 -30.37 31.98
C GLU A 5 17.56 -28.91 31.75
N VAL A 6 18.66 -28.53 32.42
CA VAL A 6 19.25 -27.22 32.24
C VAL A 6 19.76 -27.06 30.80
N ARG A 7 20.41 -28.06 30.24
CA ARG A 7 20.89 -28.06 28.87
C ARG A 7 19.74 -27.97 27.88
N THR A 8 18.66 -28.72 28.12
CA THR A 8 17.46 -28.70 27.30
C THR A 8 16.82 -27.33 27.36
N TYR A 9 16.71 -26.76 28.56
CA TYR A 9 16.14 -25.43 28.75
C TYR A 9 16.95 -24.35 28.01
N VAL A 10 18.27 -24.38 28.15
CA VAL A 10 19.16 -23.43 27.46
C VAL A 10 19.07 -23.63 25.94
N LYS A 11 19.01 -24.84 25.46
CA LYS A 11 18.87 -25.13 24.03
C LYS A 11 17.54 -24.66 23.52
N GLU A 12 16.44 -24.91 24.21
CA GLU A 12 15.12 -24.41 23.84
C GLU A 12 15.06 -22.88 23.86
N SER A 13 15.69 -22.26 24.85
CA SER A 13 15.79 -20.82 24.94
C SER A 13 16.58 -20.24 23.74
N ALA A 14 17.68 -20.88 23.33
CA ALA A 14 18.44 -20.51 22.15
C ALA A 14 17.62 -20.68 20.87
N GLU A 15 16.89 -21.78 20.75
CA GLU A 15 16.00 -22.03 19.62
C GLU A 15 14.88 -21.01 19.55
N VAL A 16 14.32 -20.62 20.68
CA VAL A 16 13.31 -19.56 20.77
C VAL A 16 13.90 -18.22 20.34
N HIS A 17 15.13 -17.90 20.75
CA HIS A 17 15.81 -16.68 20.31
C HIS A 17 16.10 -16.71 18.82
N GLU A 18 16.55 -17.83 18.27
CA GLU A 18 16.75 -17.97 16.83
C GLU A 18 15.47 -17.84 16.06
N PHE A 19 14.39 -18.43 16.56
CA PHE A 19 13.06 -18.33 15.95
C PHE A 19 12.55 -16.89 15.99
N ALA A 20 12.69 -16.18 17.11
CA ALA A 20 12.33 -14.79 17.23
C ALA A 20 13.15 -13.89 16.31
N ALA A 21 14.47 -14.15 16.18
CA ALA A 21 15.34 -13.44 15.26
C ALA A 21 14.98 -13.71 13.81
N GLU A 22 14.58 -14.93 13.49
CA GLU A 22 14.15 -15.31 12.16
C GLU A 22 12.81 -14.68 11.81
N ILE A 23 11.85 -14.65 12.74
CA ILE A 23 10.60 -13.93 12.57
C ILE A 23 10.87 -12.44 12.38
N ALA A 24 11.76 -11.85 13.17
CA ALA A 24 12.14 -10.46 13.04
C ALA A 24 12.76 -10.16 11.66
N ARG A 25 13.56 -11.07 11.12
CA ARG A 25 14.11 -10.95 9.77
C ARG A 25 13.04 -11.09 8.71
N ILE A 26 12.10 -11.99 8.88
CA ILE A 26 10.95 -12.14 7.97
C ILE A 26 10.08 -10.90 8.01
N ILE A 27 9.80 -10.38 9.20
CA ILE A 27 9.00 -9.17 9.40
C ILE A 27 9.73 -7.95 8.82
N SER A 28 11.05 -7.84 9.01
CA SER A 28 11.83 -6.75 8.43
C SER A 28 12.09 -6.94 6.93
N GLY A 29 12.03 -8.18 6.45
CA GLY A 29 12.06 -8.50 5.02
C GLY A 29 10.72 -8.28 4.33
N ILE A 30 9.62 -8.31 5.08
CA ILE A 30 8.31 -7.84 4.61
C ILE A 30 8.36 -6.32 4.66
N PRO A 31 8.16 -5.61 3.54
CA PRO A 31 8.16 -4.15 3.57
C PRO A 31 7.15 -3.66 4.60
N GLN A 32 7.64 -3.03 5.66
CA GLN A 32 6.76 -2.39 6.60
C GLN A 32 6.06 -1.24 5.89
N MET A 33 4.77 -1.07 6.20
CA MET A 33 4.01 0.01 5.60
C MET A 33 4.66 1.35 5.95
N PRO A 34 5.08 2.13 4.94
CA PRO A 34 5.69 3.43 5.19
C PRO A 34 4.66 4.42 5.71
N GLU A 35 5.15 5.53 6.27
CA GLU A 35 4.28 6.64 6.61
C GLU A 35 3.92 7.42 5.35
N PHE A 36 2.64 7.67 5.17
CA PHE A 36 2.12 8.44 4.05
C PHE A 36 1.77 9.86 4.50
N SER A 37 1.90 10.81 3.58
CA SER A 37 1.44 12.17 3.82
C SER A 37 -0.07 12.21 4.03
N ASN A 38 -0.55 13.12 4.88
CA ASN A 38 -1.97 13.38 5.07
C ASN A 38 -2.56 14.28 3.97
N GLU A 39 -1.73 14.79 3.06
CA GLU A 39 -2.22 15.57 1.94
C GLU A 39 -3.05 14.68 1.01
N LYS A 40 -4.05 15.28 0.38
CA LYS A 40 -4.90 14.57 -0.57
C LYS A 40 -4.07 14.12 -1.79
N LEU A 41 -4.07 12.82 -2.03
CA LEU A 41 -3.45 12.24 -3.21
C LEU A 41 -4.44 12.29 -4.37
N THR A 42 -4.07 12.97 -5.45
CA THR A 42 -4.92 13.13 -6.63
C THR A 42 -4.44 12.27 -7.79
N VAL A 43 -5.28 12.12 -8.80
CA VAL A 43 -4.92 11.40 -10.04
C VAL A 43 -3.74 12.10 -10.73
N GLU A 44 -3.70 13.42 -10.69
CA GLU A 44 -2.58 14.20 -11.24
C GLU A 44 -1.26 13.87 -10.53
N ASP A 45 -1.31 13.72 -9.20
CA ASP A 45 -0.13 13.34 -8.41
C ASP A 45 0.35 11.95 -8.78
N VAL A 46 -0.57 11.00 -8.96
CA VAL A 46 -0.23 9.64 -9.40
C VAL A 46 0.40 9.67 -10.79
N SER A 47 -0.13 10.48 -11.69
CA SER A 47 0.44 10.65 -13.02
C SER A 47 1.89 11.14 -12.96
N LYS A 48 2.18 12.10 -12.10
CA LYS A 48 3.55 12.61 -11.91
C LYS A 48 4.49 11.57 -11.34
N MET A 49 3.99 10.71 -10.43
CA MET A 49 4.80 9.67 -9.80
C MET A 49 5.09 8.51 -10.73
N THR A 50 4.10 8.07 -11.50
CA THR A 50 4.16 6.82 -12.27
C THR A 50 4.50 7.04 -13.73
N GLY A 51 4.23 8.22 -14.26
CA GLY A 51 4.32 8.49 -15.70
C GLY A 51 3.10 8.04 -16.49
N PHE A 52 2.10 7.46 -15.85
CA PHE A 52 0.86 7.10 -16.51
C PHE A 52 0.05 8.34 -16.87
N THR A 53 -0.66 8.32 -17.97
CA THR A 53 -1.53 9.43 -18.34
C THR A 53 -2.75 9.48 -17.41
N ILE A 54 -3.27 10.68 -17.18
CA ILE A 54 -4.45 10.87 -16.34
C ILE A 54 -5.65 10.06 -16.84
N PRO A 55 -5.98 10.08 -18.15
CA PRO A 55 -7.07 9.23 -18.66
C PRO A 55 -6.87 7.74 -18.38
N SER A 56 -5.64 7.24 -18.50
CA SER A 56 -5.32 5.84 -18.22
C SER A 56 -5.56 5.50 -16.74
N ILE A 57 -5.14 6.39 -15.83
CA ILE A 57 -5.34 6.19 -14.39
C ILE A 57 -6.83 6.16 -14.06
N ARG A 58 -7.59 7.10 -14.60
CA ARG A 58 -9.05 7.16 -14.41
C ARG A 58 -9.73 5.90 -14.93
N ALA A 59 -9.37 5.47 -16.14
CA ALA A 59 -9.91 4.24 -16.71
C ALA A 59 -9.54 3.01 -15.88
N GLY A 60 -8.30 2.95 -15.40
CA GLY A 60 -7.85 1.84 -14.56
C GLY A 60 -8.61 1.72 -13.25
N ILE A 61 -8.93 2.85 -12.62
CA ILE A 61 -9.72 2.89 -11.40
C ILE A 61 -11.15 2.43 -11.68
N VAL A 62 -11.78 2.95 -12.73
CA VAL A 62 -13.16 2.62 -13.08
C VAL A 62 -13.30 1.15 -13.48
N HIS A 63 -12.39 0.65 -14.31
CA HIS A 63 -12.45 -0.72 -14.80
C HIS A 63 -11.82 -1.75 -13.88
N GLY A 64 -11.13 -1.30 -12.82
CA GLY A 64 -10.58 -2.18 -11.79
C GLY A 64 -9.23 -2.80 -12.09
N TRP A 65 -8.58 -2.48 -13.23
CA TRP A 65 -7.25 -3.02 -13.51
C TRP A 65 -6.13 -2.22 -12.82
N LEU A 66 -6.47 -1.05 -12.27
CA LEU A 66 -5.57 -0.24 -11.45
C LEU A 66 -6.26 0.04 -10.10
N PRO A 67 -6.24 -0.93 -9.15
CA PRO A 67 -7.05 -0.85 -7.94
C PRO A 67 -6.38 0.01 -6.86
N ILE A 68 -6.06 1.25 -7.18
CA ILE A 68 -5.43 2.20 -6.26
C ILE A 68 -6.43 3.18 -5.63
N GLY A 69 -7.68 3.12 -6.04
CA GLY A 69 -8.69 4.04 -5.55
C GLY A 69 -10.10 3.68 -6.02
N THR A 70 -11.01 4.62 -5.85
CA THR A 70 -12.41 4.45 -6.17
C THR A 70 -12.91 5.67 -6.92
N ALA A 71 -13.70 5.47 -7.96
CA ALA A 71 -14.40 6.55 -8.66
C ALA A 71 -15.81 6.66 -8.10
N VAL A 72 -16.23 7.88 -7.74
CA VAL A 72 -17.53 8.14 -7.10
C VAL A 72 -18.26 9.23 -7.85
N ARG A 73 -19.54 9.01 -8.09
CA ARG A 73 -20.44 9.99 -8.70
C ARG A 73 -21.78 9.93 -7.98
N ASN A 74 -22.25 11.07 -7.48
CA ASN A 74 -23.51 11.15 -6.72
C ASN A 74 -23.54 10.15 -5.56
N ASN A 75 -22.42 10.01 -4.84
CA ASN A 75 -22.24 9.09 -3.71
C ASN A 75 -22.35 7.59 -4.09
N LYS A 76 -22.23 7.28 -5.37
CA LYS A 76 -22.23 5.88 -5.86
C LYS A 76 -20.92 5.56 -6.56
N ILE A 77 -20.48 4.32 -6.41
CA ILE A 77 -19.28 3.83 -7.08
C ILE A 77 -19.52 3.79 -8.60
N VAL A 78 -18.60 4.39 -9.36
CA VAL A 78 -18.63 4.37 -10.81
C VAL A 78 -17.94 3.10 -11.30
N THR A 79 -18.60 2.36 -12.17
CA THR A 79 -18.07 1.16 -12.81
C THR A 79 -18.08 1.33 -14.32
N SER A 80 -17.55 0.35 -15.04
CA SER A 80 -17.57 0.34 -16.50
C SER A 80 -18.98 0.36 -17.09
N GLN A 81 -19.99 -0.02 -16.29
CA GLN A 81 -21.39 -0.05 -16.71
C GLN A 81 -22.15 1.21 -16.29
N THR A 82 -21.52 2.10 -15.52
CA THR A 82 -22.17 3.33 -15.09
C THR A 82 -22.28 4.29 -16.27
N LYS A 83 -23.46 4.85 -16.46
CA LYS A 83 -23.68 5.87 -17.48
C LYS A 83 -22.83 7.11 -17.17
N ASP A 84 -22.31 7.73 -18.20
CA ASP A 84 -21.51 8.95 -18.06
C ASP A 84 -22.45 10.14 -17.78
N ASP A 85 -22.78 10.31 -16.50
CA ASP A 85 -23.77 11.24 -16.02
C ASP A 85 -23.21 11.99 -14.80
N GLY A 86 -22.78 13.22 -15.02
CA GLY A 86 -22.29 14.08 -13.97
C GLY A 86 -20.78 13.98 -13.73
N ARG A 87 -20.33 14.73 -12.71
CA ARG A 87 -18.92 14.83 -12.36
C ARG A 87 -18.47 13.63 -11.52
N THR A 88 -17.40 13.00 -11.94
CA THR A 88 -16.79 11.89 -11.21
C THR A 88 -15.66 12.38 -10.33
N GLU A 89 -15.67 11.98 -9.08
CA GLU A 89 -14.57 12.22 -8.15
C GLU A 89 -13.76 10.93 -7.99
N TYR A 90 -12.44 11.03 -8.07
CA TYR A 90 -11.53 9.91 -7.94
C TYR A 90 -10.85 9.99 -6.58
N LEU A 91 -11.10 8.99 -5.73
CA LEU A 91 -10.53 8.88 -4.40
C LEU A 91 -9.37 7.88 -4.45
N VAL A 92 -8.15 8.38 -4.39
CA VAL A 92 -6.96 7.54 -4.45
C VAL A 92 -6.46 7.25 -3.04
N SER A 93 -6.15 5.99 -2.77
CA SER A 93 -5.61 5.55 -1.48
C SER A 93 -4.08 5.48 -1.56
N PRO A 94 -3.35 6.23 -0.73
CA PRO A 94 -1.89 6.13 -0.66
C PRO A 94 -1.41 4.72 -0.34
N ARG A 95 -2.11 4.02 0.54
CA ARG A 95 -1.79 2.64 0.92
C ARG A 95 -1.93 1.70 -0.28
N LYS A 96 -3.01 1.81 -1.02
CA LYS A 96 -3.24 0.98 -2.20
C LYS A 96 -2.25 1.29 -3.31
N LEU A 97 -1.91 2.55 -3.50
CA LEU A 97 -0.87 2.95 -4.45
C LEU A 97 0.46 2.26 -4.10
N TRP A 98 0.82 2.24 -2.84
CA TRP A 98 2.04 1.57 -2.39
C TRP A 98 1.95 0.04 -2.57
N GLU A 99 0.84 -0.57 -2.16
CA GLU A 99 0.64 -2.02 -2.28
C GLU A 99 0.67 -2.51 -3.73
N GLU A 100 0.05 -1.76 -4.63
CA GLU A 100 -0.08 -2.18 -6.03
C GLU A 100 1.11 -1.77 -6.90
N LEU A 101 1.67 -0.60 -6.69
CA LEU A 101 2.71 -0.03 -7.55
C LEU A 101 4.03 0.26 -6.85
N GLY A 102 4.08 0.17 -5.52
CA GLY A 102 5.30 0.40 -4.76
C GLY A 102 5.67 1.85 -4.53
N TYR A 103 4.82 2.80 -4.92
CA TYR A 103 5.09 4.23 -4.72
C TYR A 103 4.63 4.70 -3.35
N VAL A 104 5.45 5.49 -2.68
CA VAL A 104 5.14 6.05 -1.37
C VAL A 104 4.73 7.51 -1.52
N TRP A 105 3.53 7.85 -1.05
CA TRP A 105 3.02 9.22 -1.09
C TRP A 105 3.62 10.04 0.06
N LYS A 106 4.47 11.00 -0.26
CA LYS A 106 5.12 11.89 0.70
C LYS A 106 4.63 13.34 0.62
N GLY A 107 3.53 13.57 -0.06
CA GLY A 107 2.97 14.90 -0.24
C GLY A 107 3.34 15.53 -1.58
N LYS A 108 2.67 16.63 -1.91
CA LYS A 108 2.84 17.30 -3.20
C LYS A 108 4.23 17.91 -3.37
N ALA A 109 4.82 18.37 -2.28
CA ALA A 109 6.16 18.98 -2.31
C ALA A 109 7.24 17.97 -2.75
N ALA A 110 7.06 16.69 -2.43
CA ALA A 110 8.01 15.65 -2.83
C ALA A 110 8.03 15.38 -4.34
N LEU A 111 6.99 15.78 -5.06
CA LEU A 111 6.89 15.60 -6.51
C LEU A 111 7.66 16.66 -7.30
N ASN A 112 8.08 17.73 -6.64
CA ASN A 112 8.73 18.87 -7.29
C ASN A 112 10.25 18.83 -7.15
N LYS A 113 10.79 17.69 -6.79
CA LYS A 113 12.26 17.50 -6.69
C LYS A 113 12.85 17.00 -7.99
#